data_0fd6262b4e4c01a4945abc6679ff33ca
#
_entry.id   0fd6262b4e4c01a4945abc6679ff33ca
#
_cell.length_a   1.000
_cell.length_b   1.000
_cell.length_c   1.000
_cell.angle_alpha   90.00
_cell.angle_beta   90.00
_cell.angle_gamma   90.00
#
_symmetry.space_group_name_H-M   'P 1'
#
loop_
_entity.id
_entity.type
_entity.pdbx_description
1 polymer ?
#
loop_
_entity_poly.entity_id
_entity_poly.type
_entity_poly.pdbx_seq_one_letter_code
_entity_poly.pdbx_strand_id
1 'polypeptide(L)'
;AAAGRPVAMKAVVDGVLHKAAAGGVRLGLDSVESVCHAAAEFSALFGPRLRGCLVQPMAPSGPELLVGATSDPSFGPLVTVGLGGTATDLAADRAHCLVPLSDADAEEMLVAFHAGARLFDEHGDSAAARAAVVDAVVRVGRLVEQLPDVAELDLNPLVVGPEGCAVVDARIRVEPAVAVDPTLRALGF
;
A
#
# COMPACT_ATOMS: atom_id res chain seq x y z
N ALA A 1 10.62 22.62 -5.04
CA ALA A 1 11.26 21.72 -4.08
C ALA A 1 10.71 22.03 -2.71
N ALA A 2 10.14 21.05 -2.03
CA ALA A 2 9.68 21.21 -0.65
C ALA A 2 10.89 21.51 0.23
N ALA A 3 11.02 22.77 0.62
CA ALA A 3 11.95 23.36 1.60
C ALA A 3 13.01 22.40 2.21
N GLY A 4 14.09 22.09 1.47
CA GLY A 4 15.29 21.45 2.03
C GLY A 4 15.17 19.97 2.43
N ARG A 5 14.08 19.29 2.10
CA ARG A 5 13.92 17.84 2.35
C ARG A 5 14.10 17.04 1.06
N PRO A 6 14.78 15.89 1.10
CA PRO A 6 14.89 15.01 -0.04
C PRO A 6 13.50 14.57 -0.55
N VAL A 7 13.40 14.32 -1.85
CA VAL A 7 12.17 13.87 -2.50
C VAL A 7 12.39 12.53 -3.21
N ALA A 8 11.31 11.81 -3.40
CA ALA A 8 11.23 10.68 -4.31
C ALA A 8 10.61 11.14 -5.63
N MET A 9 11.10 10.61 -6.75
CA MET A 9 10.51 10.79 -8.07
C MET A 9 10.11 9.45 -8.66
N LYS A 10 8.89 9.39 -9.20
CA LYS A 10 8.35 8.20 -9.86
C LYS A 10 7.92 8.55 -11.28
N ALA A 11 8.32 7.75 -12.24
CA ALA A 11 7.85 7.86 -13.61
C ALA A 11 6.38 7.42 -13.71
N VAL A 12 5.58 8.20 -14.43
CA VAL A 12 4.22 7.83 -14.86
C VAL A 12 4.33 7.34 -16.30
N VAL A 13 4.19 6.02 -16.48
CA VAL A 13 4.48 5.35 -17.77
C VAL A 13 3.32 4.46 -18.18
N ASP A 14 2.90 4.58 -19.43
CA ASP A 14 1.84 3.73 -19.98
C ASP A 14 2.25 2.25 -19.97
N GLY A 15 1.35 1.41 -19.45
CA GLY A 15 1.51 -0.05 -19.44
C GLY A 15 2.57 -0.58 -18.47
N VAL A 16 3.14 0.25 -17.59
CA VAL A 16 4.09 -0.18 -16.56
C VAL A 16 3.44 -0.20 -15.20
N LEU A 17 3.18 -1.41 -14.68
CA LEU A 17 2.60 -1.61 -13.35
C LEU A 17 3.65 -1.55 -12.24
N HIS A 18 4.81 -2.21 -12.42
CA HIS A 18 5.89 -2.29 -11.43
C HIS A 18 6.99 -1.28 -11.76
N LYS A 19 6.76 -0.01 -11.40
CA LYS A 19 7.64 1.12 -11.72
C LYS A 19 9.06 0.95 -11.19
N ALA A 20 9.21 0.43 -9.95
CA ALA A 20 10.51 0.23 -9.33
C ALA A 20 11.35 -0.81 -10.10
N ALA A 21 10.76 -1.96 -10.43
CA ALA A 21 11.43 -3.00 -11.21
C ALA A 21 11.81 -2.53 -12.62
N ALA A 22 11.00 -1.62 -13.21
CA ALA A 22 11.28 -1.02 -14.51
C ALA A 22 12.29 0.15 -14.46
N GLY A 23 12.88 0.46 -13.30
CA GLY A 23 13.82 1.57 -13.15
C GLY A 23 13.16 2.96 -13.08
N GLY A 24 11.84 3.01 -12.89
CA GLY A 24 11.05 4.24 -12.88
C GLY A 24 10.92 4.91 -11.51
N VAL A 25 11.85 4.65 -10.56
CA VAL A 25 11.86 5.28 -9.23
C VAL A 25 13.25 5.80 -8.92
N ARG A 26 13.32 7.01 -8.40
CA ARG A 26 14.54 7.62 -7.83
C ARG A 26 14.20 8.15 -6.45
N LEU A 27 15.04 7.85 -5.48
CA LEU A 27 14.88 8.22 -4.08
C LEU A 27 16.00 9.15 -3.63
N GLY A 28 15.73 9.94 -2.59
CA GLY A 28 16.74 10.77 -1.94
C GLY A 28 17.23 11.95 -2.80
N LEU A 29 16.44 12.45 -3.71
CA LEU A 29 16.80 13.62 -4.53
C LEU A 29 16.73 14.87 -3.66
N ASP A 30 17.87 15.48 -3.41
CA ASP A 30 18.05 16.57 -2.44
C ASP A 30 18.25 17.95 -3.10
N SER A 31 18.45 18.00 -4.41
CA SER A 31 18.71 19.23 -5.17
C SER A 31 17.84 19.30 -6.43
N VAL A 32 17.74 20.51 -7.00
CA VAL A 32 17.06 20.74 -8.28
C VAL A 32 17.79 20.00 -9.40
N GLU A 33 19.10 19.97 -9.36
CA GLU A 33 19.96 19.29 -10.34
C GLU A 33 19.70 17.79 -10.33
N SER A 34 19.60 17.16 -9.14
CA SER A 34 19.33 15.72 -9.03
C SER A 34 17.93 15.36 -9.55
N VAL A 35 16.94 16.23 -9.31
CA VAL A 35 15.59 16.08 -9.84
C VAL A 35 15.55 16.20 -11.37
N CYS A 36 16.23 17.21 -11.92
CA CYS A 36 16.32 17.39 -13.37
C CYS A 36 17.06 16.23 -14.06
N HIS A 37 18.12 15.74 -13.43
CA HIS A 37 18.88 14.60 -13.93
C HIS A 37 17.99 13.32 -13.97
N ALA A 38 17.30 13.04 -12.89
CA ALA A 38 16.36 11.90 -12.80
C ALA A 38 15.24 12.00 -13.85
N ALA A 39 14.71 13.20 -14.11
CA ALA A 39 13.71 13.41 -15.15
C ALA A 39 14.26 13.14 -16.55
N ALA A 40 15.50 13.54 -16.83
CA ALA A 40 16.16 13.26 -18.10
C ALA A 40 16.42 11.76 -18.29
N GLU A 41 16.86 11.05 -17.23
CA GLU A 41 17.01 9.60 -17.25
C GLU A 41 15.68 8.90 -17.57
N PHE A 42 14.57 9.29 -16.93
CA PHE A 42 13.26 8.71 -17.21
C PHE A 42 12.81 8.99 -18.64
N SER A 43 13.10 10.18 -19.16
CA SER A 43 12.79 10.53 -20.56
C SER A 43 13.57 9.64 -21.54
N ALA A 44 14.85 9.38 -21.25
CA ALA A 44 15.68 8.49 -22.06
C ALA A 44 15.22 7.03 -21.98
N LEU A 45 14.86 6.57 -20.77
CA LEU A 45 14.48 5.18 -20.52
C LEU A 45 13.12 4.79 -21.10
N PHE A 46 12.13 5.66 -20.94
CA PHE A 46 10.74 5.36 -21.28
C PHE A 46 10.27 5.99 -22.60
N GLY A 47 10.98 7.02 -23.08
CA GLY A 47 10.68 7.68 -24.34
C GLY A 47 9.22 8.17 -24.43
N PRO A 48 8.51 7.88 -25.55
CA PRO A 48 7.13 8.35 -25.75
C PRO A 48 6.10 7.77 -24.75
N ARG A 49 6.44 6.71 -24.03
CA ARG A 49 5.56 6.11 -23.01
C ARG A 49 5.56 6.88 -21.70
N LEU A 50 6.53 7.78 -21.47
CA LEU A 50 6.57 8.63 -20.28
C LEU A 50 5.47 9.70 -20.38
N ARG A 51 4.52 9.68 -19.47
CA ARG A 51 3.44 10.69 -19.37
C ARG A 51 3.80 11.84 -18.45
N GLY A 52 4.72 11.60 -17.50
CA GLY A 52 5.18 12.60 -16.55
C GLY A 52 5.94 11.96 -15.41
N CYS A 53 6.24 12.79 -14.42
CA CYS A 53 6.91 12.38 -13.20
C CYS A 53 6.10 12.84 -11.98
N LEU A 54 5.89 11.95 -11.03
CA LEU A 54 5.34 12.29 -9.72
C LEU A 54 6.53 12.56 -8.78
N VAL A 55 6.55 13.74 -8.15
CA VAL A 55 7.54 14.13 -7.15
C VAL A 55 6.83 14.25 -5.81
N GLN A 56 7.32 13.56 -4.82
CA GLN A 56 6.72 13.52 -3.48
C GLN A 56 7.80 13.57 -2.40
N PRO A 57 7.51 14.05 -1.18
CA PRO A 57 8.44 13.95 -0.05
C PRO A 57 8.85 12.50 0.18
N MET A 58 10.08 12.29 0.67
CA MET A 58 10.49 10.97 1.15
C MET A 58 9.58 10.53 2.30
N ALA A 59 9.15 9.28 2.25
CA ALA A 59 8.52 8.64 3.40
C ALA A 59 9.55 8.47 4.54
N PRO A 60 9.10 8.33 5.79
CA PRO A 60 9.99 7.96 6.89
C PRO A 60 10.67 6.61 6.58
N SER A 61 11.84 6.40 7.17
CA SER A 61 12.48 5.08 7.12
C SER A 61 11.80 4.15 8.11
N GLY A 62 11.54 2.92 7.70
CA GLY A 62 10.92 1.93 8.56
C GLY A 62 10.49 0.68 7.79
N PRO A 63 9.88 -0.27 8.47
CA PRO A 63 9.32 -1.46 7.86
C PRO A 63 8.27 -1.14 6.80
N GLU A 64 8.24 -1.96 5.77
CA GLU A 64 7.28 -1.87 4.68
C GLU A 64 6.20 -2.92 4.83
N LEU A 65 4.95 -2.48 4.92
CA LEU A 65 3.77 -3.34 4.93
C LEU A 65 3.02 -3.24 3.59
N LEU A 66 2.24 -4.27 3.32
CA LEU A 66 1.18 -4.29 2.33
C LEU A 66 -0.15 -4.25 3.08
N VAL A 67 -1.04 -3.35 2.68
CA VAL A 67 -2.44 -3.37 3.06
C VAL A 67 -3.26 -3.36 1.79
N GLY A 68 -4.00 -4.43 1.55
CA GLY A 68 -4.78 -4.59 0.34
C GLY A 68 -6.21 -5.03 0.61
N ALA A 69 -7.04 -4.96 -0.41
CA ALA A 69 -8.36 -5.54 -0.40
C ALA A 69 -8.70 -6.13 -1.78
N THR A 70 -9.42 -7.22 -1.77
CA THR A 70 -9.96 -7.87 -2.98
C THR A 70 -11.41 -8.24 -2.74
N SER A 71 -12.22 -8.21 -3.80
CA SER A 71 -13.60 -8.69 -3.73
C SER A 71 -13.65 -10.15 -4.16
N ASP A 72 -13.95 -11.04 -3.21
CA ASP A 72 -14.17 -12.46 -3.49
C ASP A 72 -15.62 -12.69 -3.92
N PRO A 73 -15.88 -13.44 -5.00
CA PRO A 73 -17.24 -13.69 -5.49
C PRO A 73 -18.16 -14.41 -4.49
N SER A 74 -17.58 -15.20 -3.57
CA SER A 74 -18.33 -16.02 -2.61
C SER A 74 -18.45 -15.34 -1.25
N PHE A 75 -17.36 -14.70 -0.79
CA PHE A 75 -17.27 -14.15 0.56
C PHE A 75 -17.42 -12.62 0.61
N GLY A 76 -17.34 -11.94 -0.53
CA GLY A 76 -17.35 -10.49 -0.61
C GLY A 76 -15.97 -9.88 -0.36
N PRO A 77 -15.90 -8.61 0.08
CA PRO A 77 -14.61 -7.94 0.25
C PRO A 77 -13.80 -8.53 1.40
N LEU A 78 -12.51 -8.76 1.11
CA LEU A 78 -11.51 -9.32 1.99
C LEU A 78 -10.35 -8.32 2.12
N VAL A 79 -9.99 -7.96 3.33
CA VAL A 79 -8.79 -7.14 3.60
C VAL A 79 -7.61 -8.05 3.92
N THR A 80 -6.44 -7.68 3.43
CA THR A 80 -5.19 -8.40 3.62
C THR A 80 -4.14 -7.46 4.20
N VAL A 81 -3.38 -7.93 5.18
CA VAL A 81 -2.18 -7.27 5.67
C VAL A 81 -0.99 -8.23 5.62
N GLY A 82 0.20 -7.74 5.32
CA GLY A 82 1.42 -8.56 5.26
C GLY A 82 2.67 -7.71 5.04
N LEU A 83 3.81 -8.37 4.81
CA LEU A 83 5.04 -7.68 4.42
C LEU A 83 4.87 -7.03 3.05
N GLY A 84 5.34 -5.81 2.93
CA GLY A 84 5.34 -5.01 1.72
C GLY A 84 6.70 -4.97 1.00
N GLY A 85 6.79 -4.10 0.01
CA GLY A 85 8.00 -3.89 -0.75
C GLY A 85 8.41 -5.10 -1.60
N THR A 86 9.71 -5.29 -1.78
CA THR A 86 10.29 -6.39 -2.58
C THR A 86 10.22 -7.74 -1.88
N ALA A 87 9.92 -7.78 -0.59
CA ALA A 87 9.77 -9.01 0.20
C ALA A 87 8.39 -9.67 0.06
N THR A 88 7.43 -8.99 -0.57
CA THR A 88 6.04 -9.43 -0.71
C THR A 88 5.91 -10.82 -1.37
N ASP A 89 6.77 -11.11 -2.34
CA ASP A 89 6.73 -12.38 -3.10
C ASP A 89 7.46 -13.54 -2.41
N LEU A 90 8.31 -13.23 -1.42
CA LEU A 90 9.17 -14.23 -0.76
C LEU A 90 8.55 -14.81 0.51
N ALA A 91 7.61 -14.11 1.13
CA ALA A 91 6.95 -14.56 2.34
C ALA A 91 5.44 -14.58 2.13
N ALA A 92 4.85 -15.76 2.10
CA ALA A 92 3.40 -15.95 2.13
C ALA A 92 2.79 -15.59 3.51
N ASP A 93 3.49 -14.76 4.30
CA ASP A 93 3.12 -14.36 5.64
C ASP A 93 2.15 -13.18 5.57
N ARG A 94 0.87 -13.51 5.58
CA ARG A 94 -0.24 -12.56 5.44
C ARG A 94 -1.38 -12.95 6.36
N ALA A 95 -2.07 -11.95 6.89
CA ALA A 95 -3.34 -12.11 7.56
C ALA A 95 -4.47 -11.56 6.71
N HIS A 96 -5.64 -12.17 6.83
CA HIS A 96 -6.83 -11.82 6.07
C HIS A 96 -8.03 -11.69 6.99
N CYS A 97 -8.90 -10.74 6.71
CA CYS A 97 -10.16 -10.57 7.41
C CYS A 97 -11.27 -10.17 6.45
N LEU A 98 -12.46 -10.74 6.64
CA LEU A 98 -13.66 -10.36 5.89
C LEU A 98 -14.19 -9.02 6.39
N VAL A 99 -14.81 -8.27 5.49
CA VAL A 99 -15.48 -7.00 5.82
C VAL A 99 -16.95 -7.29 6.20
N PRO A 100 -17.51 -6.62 7.23
CA PRO A 100 -16.92 -5.51 8.00
C PRO A 100 -15.90 -5.97 9.03
N LEU A 101 -14.88 -5.16 9.26
CA LEU A 101 -13.85 -5.39 10.27
C LEU A 101 -13.78 -4.24 11.28
N SER A 102 -13.47 -4.56 12.52
CA SER A 102 -13.27 -3.60 13.61
C SER A 102 -11.79 -3.31 13.87
N ASP A 103 -11.52 -2.35 14.76
CA ASP A 103 -10.17 -2.08 15.25
C ASP A 103 -9.55 -3.32 15.92
N ALA A 104 -10.37 -4.12 16.64
CA ALA A 104 -9.91 -5.37 17.27
C ALA A 104 -9.52 -6.43 16.24
N ASP A 105 -10.30 -6.58 15.14
CA ASP A 105 -9.97 -7.49 14.05
C ASP A 105 -8.66 -7.06 13.36
N ALA A 106 -8.47 -5.76 13.15
CA ALA A 106 -7.23 -5.22 12.58
C ALA A 106 -6.02 -5.50 13.49
N GLU A 107 -6.17 -5.34 14.80
CA GLU A 107 -5.15 -5.69 15.78
C GLU A 107 -4.81 -7.19 15.75
N GLU A 108 -5.81 -8.07 15.69
CA GLU A 108 -5.61 -9.51 15.55
C GLU A 108 -4.88 -9.86 14.25
N MET A 109 -5.19 -9.19 13.13
CA MET A 109 -4.47 -9.36 11.87
C MET A 109 -2.99 -9.03 12.02
N LEU A 110 -2.62 -7.94 12.72
CA LEU A 110 -1.23 -7.55 12.92
C LEU A 110 -0.45 -8.56 13.80
N VAL A 111 -1.13 -9.29 14.69
CA VAL A 111 -0.53 -10.34 15.51
C VAL A 111 -0.45 -11.66 14.74
N ALA A 112 -1.42 -11.93 13.85
CA ALA A 112 -1.54 -13.20 13.16
C ALA A 112 -0.45 -13.45 12.11
N PHE A 113 0.07 -12.39 11.44
CA PHE A 113 1.20 -12.59 10.55
C PHE A 113 2.53 -12.47 11.32
N HIS A 114 3.42 -13.47 11.14
CA HIS A 114 4.61 -13.65 11.99
C HIS A 114 5.58 -12.45 11.95
N ALA A 115 5.74 -11.84 10.79
CA ALA A 115 6.59 -10.66 10.68
C ALA A 115 5.97 -9.44 11.38
N GLY A 116 4.65 -9.34 11.45
CA GLY A 116 3.95 -8.22 12.10
C GLY A 116 4.26 -8.12 13.58
N ALA A 117 4.17 -9.24 14.30
CA ALA A 117 4.53 -9.29 15.71
C ALA A 117 5.97 -8.79 15.95
N ARG A 118 6.94 -9.24 15.14
CA ARG A 118 8.34 -8.83 15.23
C ARG A 118 8.59 -7.38 14.84
N LEU A 119 7.89 -6.91 13.82
CA LEU A 119 8.03 -5.53 13.34
C LEU A 119 7.72 -4.52 14.42
N PHE A 120 6.71 -4.81 15.23
CA PHE A 120 6.29 -3.94 16.32
C PHE A 120 7.06 -4.15 17.62
N ASP A 121 7.71 -5.30 17.85
CA ASP A 121 8.48 -5.61 19.07
C ASP A 121 9.97 -5.20 18.96
N GLU A 122 10.61 -5.39 17.81
CA GLU A 122 12.07 -5.23 17.65
C GLU A 122 12.52 -3.78 17.38
N HIS A 123 11.64 -2.91 16.90
CA HIS A 123 11.98 -1.54 16.48
C HIS A 123 11.59 -0.45 17.48
N GLY A 124 11.25 -0.83 18.72
CA GLY A 124 10.93 0.12 19.80
C GLY A 124 9.66 0.91 19.55
N ASP A 125 8.64 0.20 19.12
CA ASP A 125 7.45 0.79 18.57
C ASP A 125 6.70 1.71 19.48
N SER A 126 6.43 2.85 18.92
CA SER A 126 5.42 3.70 19.49
C SER A 126 4.04 3.07 19.25
N ALA A 127 3.21 3.05 20.29
CA ALA A 127 1.79 2.72 20.17
C ALA A 127 1.11 3.53 19.04
N ALA A 128 1.66 4.69 18.70
CA ALA A 128 1.22 5.55 17.61
C ALA A 128 1.42 4.91 16.22
N ALA A 129 2.55 4.26 15.98
CA ALA A 129 2.82 3.57 14.72
C ALA A 129 1.84 2.43 14.49
N ARG A 130 1.64 1.60 15.53
CA ARG A 130 0.70 0.48 15.50
C ARG A 130 -0.74 0.97 15.27
N ALA A 131 -1.18 1.97 16.04
CA ALA A 131 -2.51 2.57 15.89
C ALA A 131 -2.73 3.15 14.49
N ALA A 132 -1.70 3.75 13.87
CA ALA A 132 -1.79 4.26 12.52
C ALA A 132 -1.96 3.15 11.47
N VAL A 133 -1.32 1.99 11.65
CA VAL A 133 -1.52 0.83 10.77
C VAL A 133 -2.92 0.25 10.95
N VAL A 134 -3.39 0.10 12.18
CA VAL A 134 -4.77 -0.33 12.49
C VAL A 134 -5.79 0.59 11.81
N ASP A 135 -5.63 1.90 11.96
CA ASP A 135 -6.50 2.90 11.30
C ASP A 135 -6.48 2.76 9.77
N ALA A 136 -5.30 2.52 9.18
CA ALA A 136 -5.18 2.29 7.74
C ALA A 136 -5.94 1.03 7.29
N VAL A 137 -5.81 -0.09 8.02
CA VAL A 137 -6.51 -1.35 7.73
C VAL A 137 -8.01 -1.17 7.82
N VAL A 138 -8.50 -0.52 8.89
CA VAL A 138 -9.94 -0.26 9.10
C VAL A 138 -10.49 0.65 8.01
N ARG A 139 -9.75 1.68 7.61
CA ARG A 139 -10.16 2.59 6.51
C ARG A 139 -10.25 1.86 5.17
N VAL A 140 -9.31 0.97 4.87
CA VAL A 140 -9.38 0.12 3.68
C VAL A 140 -10.63 -0.74 3.71
N GLY A 141 -10.92 -1.38 4.85
CA GLY A 141 -12.15 -2.16 5.04
C GLY A 141 -13.42 -1.35 4.79
N ARG A 142 -13.52 -0.16 5.42
CA ARG A 142 -14.66 0.75 5.22
C ARG A 142 -14.80 1.24 3.78
N LEU A 143 -13.67 1.50 3.11
CA LEU A 143 -13.67 1.95 1.73
C LEU A 143 -14.29 0.90 0.82
N VAL A 144 -13.84 -0.35 0.89
CA VAL A 144 -14.35 -1.42 0.03
C VAL A 144 -15.75 -1.88 0.41
N GLU A 145 -16.17 -1.68 1.66
CA GLU A 145 -17.55 -1.88 2.10
C GLU A 145 -18.51 -0.86 1.47
N GLN A 146 -18.10 0.41 1.43
CA GLN A 146 -18.92 1.52 0.94
C GLN A 146 -18.89 1.66 -0.59
N LEU A 147 -17.83 1.18 -1.23
CA LEU A 147 -17.59 1.27 -2.67
C LEU A 147 -17.47 -0.12 -3.29
N PRO A 148 -18.58 -0.82 -3.54
CA PRO A 148 -18.57 -2.19 -4.07
C PRO A 148 -17.97 -2.31 -5.47
N ASP A 149 -17.84 -1.20 -6.20
CA ASP A 149 -17.15 -1.16 -7.49
C ASP A 149 -15.61 -1.27 -7.36
N VAL A 150 -15.05 -1.16 -6.16
CA VAL A 150 -13.63 -1.40 -5.92
C VAL A 150 -13.38 -2.91 -5.89
N ALA A 151 -12.93 -3.45 -7.02
CA ALA A 151 -12.62 -4.87 -7.16
C ALA A 151 -11.29 -5.25 -6.50
N GLU A 152 -10.32 -4.31 -6.48
CA GLU A 152 -9.02 -4.50 -5.88
C GLU A 152 -8.44 -3.18 -5.41
N LEU A 153 -7.81 -3.20 -4.24
CA LEU A 153 -7.03 -2.09 -3.70
C LEU A 153 -5.72 -2.64 -3.15
N ASP A 154 -4.60 -1.98 -3.46
CA ASP A 154 -3.27 -2.36 -3.00
C ASP A 154 -2.49 -1.11 -2.58
N LEU A 155 -2.19 -1.02 -1.29
CA LEU A 155 -1.30 -0.02 -0.69
C LEU A 155 0.04 -0.72 -0.42
N ASN A 156 1.00 -0.59 -1.35
CA ASN A 156 2.27 -1.29 -1.28
C ASN A 156 3.42 -0.47 -1.90
N PRO A 157 4.38 0.00 -1.08
CA PRO A 157 4.44 -0.19 0.37
C PRO A 157 3.66 0.87 1.17
N LEU A 158 3.19 0.45 2.34
CA LEU A 158 2.84 1.31 3.46
C LEU A 158 4.03 1.28 4.41
N VAL A 159 4.75 2.40 4.53
CA VAL A 159 5.95 2.50 5.36
C VAL A 159 5.56 2.91 6.78
N VAL A 160 6.02 2.13 7.75
CA VAL A 160 5.75 2.38 9.17
C VAL A 160 6.91 3.15 9.77
N GLY A 161 6.64 4.36 10.25
CA GLY A 161 7.61 5.21 10.95
C GLY A 161 7.29 5.33 12.44
N PRO A 162 8.16 5.97 13.22
CA PRO A 162 8.00 6.03 14.68
C PRO A 162 6.75 6.82 15.13
N GLU A 163 6.23 7.70 14.31
CA GLU A 163 5.08 8.55 14.64
C GLU A 163 3.81 8.20 13.84
N GLY A 164 3.84 7.13 13.02
CA GLY A 164 2.71 6.76 12.18
C GLY A 164 3.11 5.97 10.95
N CYS A 165 2.26 5.95 9.94
CA CYS A 165 2.54 5.28 8.68
C CYS A 165 2.28 6.19 7.47
N ALA A 166 2.92 5.86 6.34
CA ALA A 166 2.76 6.60 5.09
C ALA A 166 2.56 5.63 3.92
N VAL A 167 1.48 5.81 3.17
CA VAL A 167 1.26 5.10 1.90
C VAL A 167 2.17 5.69 0.84
N VAL A 168 3.04 4.87 0.27
CA VAL A 168 4.01 5.30 -0.74
C VAL A 168 3.52 5.04 -2.15
N ASP A 169 2.86 3.93 -2.38
CA ASP A 169 2.18 3.64 -3.64
C ASP A 169 0.78 3.06 -3.37
N ALA A 170 -0.17 3.42 -4.22
CA ALA A 170 -1.54 2.94 -4.15
C ALA A 170 -2.03 2.55 -5.53
N ARG A 171 -2.73 1.43 -5.62
CA ARG A 171 -3.40 0.97 -6.82
C ARG A 171 -4.83 0.61 -6.50
N ILE A 172 -5.73 1.00 -7.36
CA ILE A 172 -7.15 0.69 -7.22
C ILE A 172 -7.64 0.22 -8.59
N ARG A 173 -8.27 -0.94 -8.63
CA ARG A 173 -8.98 -1.44 -9.80
C ARG A 173 -10.48 -1.33 -9.54
N VAL A 174 -11.15 -0.63 -10.43
CA VAL A 174 -12.60 -0.41 -10.35
C VAL A 174 -13.28 -1.20 -11.45
N GLU A 175 -14.29 -1.97 -11.09
CA GLU A 175 -15.13 -2.76 -11.99
C GLU A 175 -16.58 -2.58 -11.57
N PRO A 176 -17.56 -2.73 -12.49
CA PRO A 176 -18.96 -2.72 -12.08
C PRO A 176 -19.23 -3.77 -11.02
N ALA A 177 -19.84 -3.37 -9.91
CA ALA A 177 -20.15 -4.30 -8.84
C ALA A 177 -21.04 -5.44 -9.34
N VAL A 178 -20.59 -6.67 -9.14
CA VAL A 178 -21.44 -7.83 -9.31
C VAL A 178 -22.36 -7.89 -8.10
N ALA A 179 -23.68 -7.88 -8.33
CA ALA A 179 -24.65 -8.03 -7.25
C ALA A 179 -24.40 -9.39 -6.56
N VAL A 180 -23.80 -9.36 -5.39
CA VAL A 180 -23.66 -10.54 -4.55
C VAL A 180 -25.06 -10.84 -4.00
N ASP A 181 -25.56 -12.04 -4.21
CA ASP A 181 -26.83 -12.47 -3.65
C ASP A 181 -26.75 -12.33 -2.11
N PRO A 182 -27.57 -11.45 -1.50
CA PRO A 182 -27.51 -11.24 -0.06
C PRO A 182 -27.83 -12.50 0.75
N THR A 183 -28.45 -13.51 0.12
CA THR A 183 -28.74 -14.80 0.76
C THR A 183 -27.49 -15.66 0.93
N LEU A 184 -26.45 -15.48 0.11
CA LEU A 184 -25.18 -16.20 0.27
C LEU A 184 -24.39 -15.72 1.48
N ARG A 185 -24.56 -14.46 1.89
CA ARG A 185 -24.00 -13.93 3.15
C ARG A 185 -24.76 -14.38 4.41
N ALA A 186 -25.98 -14.88 4.26
CA ALA A 186 -26.82 -15.31 5.37
C ALA A 186 -26.55 -16.77 5.81
N LEU A 187 -25.66 -17.49 5.14
CA LEU A 187 -25.15 -18.78 5.60
C LEU A 187 -24.01 -18.59 6.61
N GLY A 188 -24.23 -17.69 7.57
CA GLY A 188 -23.41 -17.61 8.78
C GLY A 188 -23.63 -18.85 9.63
N PHE A 189 -22.56 -19.55 9.87
CA PHE A 189 -22.47 -20.63 10.84
C PHE A 189 -22.21 -20.08 12.23
#